data_c0c9432a1a7cff50b8e324112b624cc9
#
_entry.id   c0c9432a1a7cff50b8e324112b624cc9
#
_cell.length_a   1.000
_cell.length_b   1.000
_cell.length_c   1.000
_cell.angle_alpha   90.00
_cell.angle_beta   90.00
_cell.angle_gamma   90.00
#
_symmetry.space_group_name_H-M   'P 1'
#
loop_
_entity.id
_entity.type
_entity.pdbx_description
1 polymer ?
#
loop_
_entity_poly.entity_id
_entity_poly.type
_entity_poly.pdbx_seq_one_letter_code
_entity_poly.pdbx_strand_id
1 'polypeptide(L)'
;MQENLNDPIALLRDMERRAQGESNSSTDVLASGEVWRGIGFSVDGRRLVTSMADITEVMHCPKLARVPGAKSWLMGIANLRGALLPVVNLQGFLRGQPAVLDRDSRVLVIEQDEILSGLAVEEVFGVKHFLEDQRLPDAAASQNWLSPYVVGSFSVNGETWEVFDVHVLIAAPAFMQVAA
;
A
#
# COMPACT_ATOMS: atom_id res chain seq x y z
N MET A 1 -0.38 -0.79 -61.06
CA MET A 1 -1.24 -0.44 -59.92
C MET A 1 -0.32 -0.18 -58.74
N GLN A 2 -0.05 1.10 -58.51
CA GLN A 2 0.80 1.54 -57.41
C GLN A 2 -0.11 1.91 -56.24
N GLU A 3 -0.11 1.07 -55.20
CA GLU A 3 -0.80 1.39 -53.95
C GLU A 3 -0.04 2.45 -53.17
N ASN A 4 -0.76 3.47 -52.77
CA ASN A 4 -0.32 4.67 -52.07
C ASN A 4 0.38 4.35 -50.73
N LEU A 5 1.71 4.42 -50.71
CA LEU A 5 2.54 4.34 -49.50
C LEU A 5 2.59 5.64 -48.71
N ASN A 6 1.63 6.56 -48.91
CA ASN A 6 1.71 7.91 -48.30
C ASN A 6 0.37 8.38 -47.71
N ASP A 7 -0.36 7.46 -47.07
CA ASP A 7 -1.50 7.86 -46.25
C ASP A 7 -1.05 8.01 -44.77
N PRO A 8 -0.92 9.24 -44.25
CA PRO A 8 -0.49 9.50 -42.88
C PRO A 8 -1.42 8.84 -41.84
N ILE A 9 -2.69 8.65 -42.19
CA ILE A 9 -3.70 8.04 -41.29
C ILE A 9 -3.48 6.52 -41.23
N ALA A 10 -3.09 5.87 -42.32
CA ALA A 10 -2.73 4.46 -42.32
C ALA A 10 -1.46 4.20 -41.48
N LEU A 11 -0.48 5.10 -41.54
CA LEU A 11 0.74 5.03 -40.76
C LEU A 11 0.46 5.21 -39.26
N LEU A 12 -0.39 6.18 -38.90
CA LEU A 12 -0.81 6.42 -37.48
C LEU A 12 -1.56 5.21 -36.92
N ARG A 13 -2.45 4.59 -37.69
CA ARG A 13 -3.16 3.38 -37.26
C ARG A 13 -2.23 2.17 -37.10
N ASP A 14 -1.20 2.07 -37.93
CA ASP A 14 -0.19 1.00 -37.79
C ASP A 14 0.72 1.25 -36.57
N MET A 15 1.05 2.50 -36.30
CA MET A 15 1.78 2.88 -35.07
C MET A 15 0.94 2.68 -33.81
N GLU A 16 -0.34 3.01 -33.80
CA GLU A 16 -1.24 2.72 -32.68
C GLU A 16 -1.39 1.22 -32.44
N ARG A 17 -1.51 0.42 -33.53
CA ARG A 17 -1.60 -1.03 -33.42
C ARG A 17 -0.30 -1.64 -32.88
N ARG A 18 0.86 -1.11 -33.25
CA ARG A 18 2.16 -1.55 -32.73
C ARG A 18 2.34 -1.12 -31.27
N ALA A 19 1.96 0.11 -30.92
CA ALA A 19 2.00 0.60 -29.54
C ALA A 19 1.07 -0.20 -28.60
N GLN A 20 -0.10 -0.61 -29.09
CA GLN A 20 -1.01 -1.50 -28.36
C GLN A 20 -0.53 -2.96 -28.33
N GLY A 21 0.25 -3.40 -29.34
CA GLY A 21 0.86 -4.73 -29.38
C GLY A 21 2.13 -4.84 -28.52
N GLU A 22 2.91 -3.78 -28.39
CA GLU A 22 4.14 -3.78 -27.59
C GLU A 22 3.89 -3.55 -26.09
N SER A 23 2.72 -3.00 -25.70
CA SER A 23 2.29 -2.96 -24.30
C SER A 23 1.93 -4.33 -23.72
N ASN A 24 1.78 -5.36 -24.56
CA ASN A 24 1.39 -6.71 -24.14
C ASN A 24 2.55 -7.73 -24.13
N SER A 25 3.78 -7.35 -24.48
CA SER A 25 4.87 -8.31 -24.59
C SER A 25 5.74 -8.47 -23.33
N SER A 26 5.37 -7.84 -22.20
CA SER A 26 5.99 -8.11 -20.89
C SER A 26 5.08 -8.92 -19.95
N THR A 27 3.94 -9.42 -20.46
CA THR A 27 2.97 -10.18 -19.66
C THR A 27 2.72 -11.57 -20.25
N ASP A 28 3.59 -12.03 -21.13
CA ASP A 28 3.46 -13.40 -21.62
C ASP A 28 4.20 -14.34 -20.67
N VAL A 29 3.45 -15.34 -20.24
CA VAL A 29 3.74 -16.46 -19.33
C VAL A 29 3.37 -16.21 -17.86
N LEU A 30 2.14 -15.82 -17.61
CA LEU A 30 1.48 -16.25 -16.38
C LEU A 30 0.24 -17.07 -16.76
N ALA A 31 0.46 -18.36 -16.88
CA ALA A 31 -0.61 -19.33 -16.91
C ALA A 31 -1.53 -19.12 -15.70
N SER A 32 -2.80 -18.78 -15.99
CA SER A 32 -4.00 -19.07 -15.17
C SER A 32 -3.88 -18.88 -13.64
N GLY A 33 -3.31 -17.79 -13.14
CA GLY A 33 -3.38 -17.42 -11.75
C GLY A 33 -3.77 -15.94 -11.61
N GLU A 34 -4.83 -15.64 -10.88
CA GLU A 34 -5.16 -14.26 -10.54
C GLU A 34 -3.97 -13.65 -9.77
N VAL A 35 -3.42 -12.53 -10.28
CA VAL A 35 -2.29 -11.85 -9.65
C VAL A 35 -2.83 -10.73 -8.75
N TRP A 36 -2.69 -10.90 -7.46
CA TRP A 36 -2.98 -9.83 -6.51
C TRP A 36 -1.75 -8.93 -6.33
N ARG A 37 -1.95 -7.60 -6.30
CA ARG A 37 -0.88 -6.60 -6.15
C ARG A 37 -1.08 -5.77 -4.89
N GLY A 38 0.00 -5.58 -4.13
CA GLY A 38 -0.03 -4.75 -2.95
C GLY A 38 1.30 -4.05 -2.69
N ILE A 39 1.27 -3.10 -1.76
CA ILE A 39 2.46 -2.46 -1.21
C ILE A 39 2.90 -3.25 0.01
N GLY A 40 4.11 -3.80 -0.03
CA GLY A 40 4.72 -4.51 1.08
C GLY A 40 5.40 -3.54 2.05
N PHE A 41 5.22 -3.75 3.35
CA PHE A 41 5.84 -2.94 4.40
C PHE A 41 6.07 -3.76 5.68
N SER A 42 6.79 -3.22 6.66
CA SER A 42 6.99 -3.87 7.96
C SER A 42 6.48 -3.03 9.13
N VAL A 43 5.99 -3.74 10.14
CA VAL A 43 5.62 -3.19 11.44
C VAL A 43 6.03 -4.19 12.52
N ASP A 44 6.87 -3.79 13.45
CA ASP A 44 7.42 -4.64 14.52
C ASP A 44 8.05 -5.93 13.98
N GLY A 45 8.82 -5.79 12.91
CA GLY A 45 9.50 -6.90 12.23
C GLY A 45 8.58 -7.85 11.46
N ARG A 46 7.27 -7.60 11.41
CA ARG A 46 6.31 -8.41 10.64
C ARG A 46 6.14 -7.84 9.24
N ARG A 47 6.06 -8.74 8.26
CA ARG A 47 5.84 -8.40 6.86
C ARG A 47 4.36 -8.32 6.57
N LEU A 48 3.91 -7.14 6.21
CA LEU A 48 2.54 -6.84 5.86
C LEU A 48 2.46 -6.42 4.40
N VAL A 49 1.30 -6.60 3.83
CA VAL A 49 0.98 -6.11 2.49
C VAL A 49 -0.44 -5.58 2.50
N THR A 50 -0.65 -4.41 1.90
CA THR A 50 -1.99 -3.86 1.69
C THR A 50 -2.25 -3.67 0.21
N SER A 51 -3.52 -3.57 -0.20
CA SER A 51 -3.87 -3.35 -1.60
C SER A 51 -3.18 -2.10 -2.15
N MET A 52 -2.62 -2.20 -3.35
CA MET A 52 -2.03 -1.05 -4.03
C MET A 52 -3.06 0.05 -4.30
N ALA A 53 -4.34 -0.30 -4.44
CA ALA A 53 -5.42 0.66 -4.68
C ALA A 53 -5.69 1.56 -3.46
N ASP A 54 -5.33 1.10 -2.26
CA ASP A 54 -5.59 1.82 -1.00
C ASP A 54 -4.48 2.84 -0.66
N ILE A 55 -3.35 2.79 -1.37
CA ILE A 55 -2.21 3.67 -1.12
C ILE A 55 -2.13 4.74 -2.20
N THR A 56 -2.31 6.00 -1.78
CA THR A 56 -2.21 7.16 -2.68
C THR A 56 -0.76 7.53 -2.97
N GLU A 57 0.10 7.45 -1.95
CA GLU A 57 1.50 7.86 -2.06
C GLU A 57 2.36 7.16 -0.98
N VAL A 58 3.64 6.94 -1.28
CA VAL A 58 4.67 6.50 -0.32
C VAL A 58 5.73 7.59 -0.26
N MET A 59 6.00 8.10 0.94
CA MET A 59 6.92 9.22 1.11
C MET A 59 7.81 9.06 2.35
N HIS A 60 8.88 9.85 2.42
CA HIS A 60 9.63 10.02 3.66
C HIS A 60 8.79 10.72 4.71
N CYS A 61 9.09 10.49 5.99
CA CYS A 61 8.40 11.20 7.06
C CYS A 61 8.59 12.72 6.91
N PRO A 62 7.52 13.48 6.71
CA PRO A 62 7.58 14.93 6.52
C PRO A 62 7.84 15.65 7.86
N LYS A 63 8.05 16.96 7.80
CA LYS A 63 8.05 17.79 9.02
C LYS A 63 6.65 17.79 9.63
N LEU A 64 6.58 17.44 10.92
CA LEU A 64 5.32 17.31 11.66
C LEU A 64 5.16 18.44 12.65
N ALA A 65 3.98 19.06 12.65
CA ALA A 65 3.52 19.92 13.74
C ALA A 65 2.87 19.04 14.81
N ARG A 66 3.36 19.12 16.05
CA ARG A 66 2.80 18.35 17.17
C ARG A 66 1.40 18.86 17.54
N VAL A 67 0.52 17.94 17.91
CA VAL A 67 -0.83 18.24 18.39
C VAL A 67 -0.84 18.04 19.90
N PRO A 68 -0.99 19.11 20.71
CA PRO A 68 -1.08 18.98 22.16
C PRO A 68 -2.32 18.18 22.56
N GLY A 69 -2.18 17.31 23.58
CA GLY A 69 -3.30 16.49 24.08
C GLY A 69 -3.74 15.37 23.11
N ALA A 70 -2.92 15.04 22.13
CA ALA A 70 -3.19 13.91 21.26
C ALA A 70 -2.63 12.60 21.85
N LYS A 71 -3.19 11.48 21.41
CA LYS A 71 -2.68 10.13 21.70
C LYS A 71 -1.21 9.98 21.28
N SER A 72 -0.45 9.16 22.02
CA SER A 72 0.98 8.95 21.80
C SER A 72 1.34 8.40 20.43
N TRP A 73 0.42 7.71 19.78
CA TRP A 73 0.61 7.17 18.44
C TRP A 73 0.37 8.19 17.31
N LEU A 74 -0.29 9.34 17.59
CA LEU A 74 -0.35 10.45 16.64
C LEU A 74 0.96 11.23 16.70
N MET A 75 1.76 11.13 15.66
CA MET A 75 3.06 11.80 15.58
C MET A 75 2.93 13.31 15.37
N GLY A 76 1.87 13.73 14.70
CA GLY A 76 1.58 15.13 14.38
C GLY A 76 0.84 15.29 13.06
N ILE A 77 0.80 16.51 12.56
CA ILE A 77 0.16 16.87 11.31
C ILE A 77 1.20 17.47 10.36
N ALA A 78 1.22 17.00 9.11
CA ALA A 78 1.98 17.59 8.02
C ALA A 78 1.07 18.37 7.08
N ASN A 79 1.68 19.16 6.21
CA ASN A 79 1.02 19.72 5.03
C ASN A 79 1.43 18.91 3.81
N LEU A 80 0.49 18.28 3.16
CA LEU A 80 0.67 17.55 1.91
C LEU A 80 -0.07 18.28 0.80
N ARG A 81 0.67 19.04 -0.03
CA ARG A 81 0.11 19.78 -1.18
C ARG A 81 -1.09 20.68 -0.81
N GLY A 82 -1.07 21.29 0.38
CA GLY A 82 -2.14 22.16 0.87
C GLY A 82 -3.21 21.46 1.72
N ALA A 83 -3.22 20.14 1.75
CA ALA A 83 -4.09 19.36 2.64
C ALA A 83 -3.39 19.04 3.96
N LEU A 84 -4.15 18.95 5.05
CA LEU A 84 -3.65 18.51 6.34
C LEU A 84 -3.58 16.99 6.37
N LEU A 85 -2.38 16.45 6.62
CA LEU A 85 -2.10 15.03 6.72
C LEU A 85 -1.77 14.66 8.19
N PRO A 86 -2.70 14.10 8.97
CA PRO A 86 -2.35 13.46 10.23
C PRO A 86 -1.42 12.27 9.99
N VAL A 87 -0.31 12.19 10.71
CA VAL A 87 0.64 11.09 10.60
C VAL A 87 0.62 10.25 11.86
N VAL A 88 0.30 8.99 11.70
CA VAL A 88 0.12 7.99 12.73
C VAL A 88 1.32 7.04 12.74
N ASN A 89 1.94 6.82 13.89
CA ASN A 89 2.86 5.70 14.08
C ASN A 89 2.04 4.41 14.15
N LEU A 90 2.08 3.61 13.08
CA LEU A 90 1.22 2.43 12.96
C LEU A 90 1.48 1.42 14.07
N GLN A 91 2.73 1.15 14.42
CA GLN A 91 3.07 0.28 15.55
C GLN A 91 2.55 0.85 16.86
N GLY A 92 2.68 2.15 17.07
CA GLY A 92 2.18 2.85 18.26
C GLY A 92 0.67 2.69 18.42
N PHE A 93 -0.08 2.80 17.33
CA PHE A 93 -1.52 2.56 17.32
C PHE A 93 -1.86 1.10 17.63
N LEU A 94 -1.21 0.16 16.95
CA LEU A 94 -1.54 -1.28 17.04
C LEU A 94 -1.08 -1.92 18.36
N ARG A 95 0.04 -1.45 18.93
CA ARG A 95 0.68 -2.06 20.10
C ARG A 95 0.75 -1.16 21.34
N GLY A 96 0.41 0.11 21.20
CA GLY A 96 0.58 1.10 22.27
C GLY A 96 2.03 1.55 22.49
N GLN A 97 2.98 1.03 21.72
CA GLN A 97 4.41 1.35 21.80
C GLN A 97 4.89 1.86 20.42
N PRO A 98 5.10 3.17 20.25
CA PRO A 98 5.55 3.72 18.99
C PRO A 98 6.91 3.17 18.56
N ALA A 99 7.03 2.83 17.27
CA ALA A 99 8.32 2.50 16.67
C ALA A 99 9.25 3.71 16.68
N VAL A 100 10.54 3.47 16.84
CA VAL A 100 11.57 4.46 16.58
C VAL A 100 11.78 4.50 15.06
N LEU A 101 11.39 5.61 14.44
CA LEU A 101 11.53 5.80 13.01
C LEU A 101 12.94 6.28 12.67
N ASP A 102 13.49 5.77 11.60
CA ASP A 102 14.79 6.10 11.06
C ASP A 102 14.70 6.60 9.61
N ARG A 103 15.84 6.62 8.88
CA ARG A 103 15.90 7.06 7.49
C ARG A 103 15.24 6.08 6.51
N ASP A 104 15.08 4.81 6.89
CA ASP A 104 14.46 3.77 6.07
C ASP A 104 12.94 3.74 6.24
N SER A 105 12.46 4.36 7.32
CA SER A 105 11.04 4.50 7.62
C SER A 105 10.33 5.36 6.58
N ARG A 106 9.09 5.00 6.30
CA ARG A 106 8.23 5.68 5.30
C ARG A 106 6.86 5.95 5.88
N VAL A 107 6.17 6.85 5.21
CA VAL A 107 4.75 7.14 5.45
C VAL A 107 3.97 6.66 4.24
N LEU A 108 3.06 5.72 4.47
CA LEU A 108 2.04 5.31 3.51
C LEU A 108 0.88 6.29 3.62
N VAL A 109 0.59 7.03 2.56
CA VAL A 109 -0.54 7.95 2.51
C VAL A 109 -1.75 7.17 2.01
N ILE A 110 -2.80 7.19 2.80
CA ILE A 110 -4.09 6.58 2.49
C ILE A 110 -5.15 7.66 2.42
N GLU A 111 -6.08 7.50 1.49
CA GLU A 111 -7.24 8.37 1.34
C GLU A 111 -8.47 7.49 1.15
N GLN A 112 -9.36 7.51 2.13
CA GLN A 112 -10.56 6.68 2.14
C GLN A 112 -11.72 7.47 2.74
N ASP A 113 -12.87 7.50 2.05
CA ASP A 113 -14.10 8.17 2.52
C ASP A 113 -13.85 9.59 3.05
N GLU A 114 -13.07 10.40 2.30
CA GLU A 114 -12.63 11.75 2.66
C GLU A 114 -11.64 11.82 3.87
N ILE A 115 -11.21 10.68 4.40
CA ILE A 115 -10.20 10.61 5.45
C ILE A 115 -8.84 10.46 4.80
N LEU A 116 -8.03 11.53 4.90
CA LEU A 116 -6.62 11.53 4.51
C LEU A 116 -5.78 11.23 5.76
N SER A 117 -4.93 10.20 5.71
CA SER A 117 -4.06 9.84 6.81
C SER A 117 -2.72 9.29 6.33
N GLY A 118 -1.66 9.53 7.08
CA GLY A 118 -0.34 8.95 6.85
C GLY A 118 -0.03 7.88 7.89
N LEU A 119 0.28 6.68 7.46
CA LEU A 119 0.72 5.58 8.32
C LEU A 119 2.24 5.48 8.29
N ALA A 120 2.90 5.86 9.37
CA ALA A 120 4.35 5.71 9.50
C ALA A 120 4.69 4.27 9.87
N VAL A 121 5.53 3.65 9.04
CA VAL A 121 5.96 2.24 9.11
C VAL A 121 7.48 2.16 9.11
N GLU A 122 8.03 1.03 9.55
CA GLU A 122 9.48 0.84 9.68
C GLU A 122 10.17 0.83 8.31
N GLU A 123 9.64 0.06 7.36
CA GLU A 123 10.21 -0.10 6.03
C GLU A 123 9.11 -0.35 5.00
N VAL A 124 9.32 0.06 3.76
CA VAL A 124 8.45 -0.25 2.62
C VAL A 124 9.25 -1.02 1.58
N PHE A 125 8.79 -2.22 1.24
CA PHE A 125 9.41 -3.14 0.29
C PHE A 125 8.95 -2.91 -1.16
N GLY A 126 8.15 -1.89 -1.41
CA GLY A 126 7.57 -1.58 -2.73
C GLY A 126 6.43 -2.49 -3.14
N VAL A 127 6.14 -2.51 -4.44
CA VAL A 127 5.05 -3.31 -5.00
C VAL A 127 5.40 -4.79 -4.96
N LYS A 128 4.49 -5.58 -4.43
CA LYS A 128 4.57 -7.05 -4.38
C LYS A 128 3.45 -7.63 -5.24
N HIS A 129 3.75 -8.76 -5.86
CA HIS A 129 2.81 -9.53 -6.67
C HIS A 129 2.66 -10.91 -6.04
N PHE A 130 1.43 -11.32 -5.85
CA PHE A 130 1.10 -12.62 -5.26
C PHE A 130 0.19 -13.40 -6.19
N LEU A 131 0.45 -14.67 -6.34
CA LEU A 131 -0.41 -15.60 -7.06
C LEU A 131 -1.44 -16.19 -6.09
N GLU A 132 -2.62 -16.55 -6.58
CA GLU A 132 -3.66 -17.13 -5.73
C GLU A 132 -3.23 -18.46 -5.09
N ASP A 133 -2.40 -19.25 -5.76
CA ASP A 133 -1.84 -20.49 -5.23
C ASP A 133 -0.86 -20.28 -4.05
N GLN A 134 -0.36 -19.06 -3.84
CA GLN A 134 0.48 -18.66 -2.72
C GLN A 134 -0.34 -18.25 -1.49
N ARG A 135 -1.66 -18.15 -1.63
CA ARG A 135 -2.55 -17.79 -0.54
C ARG A 135 -2.59 -18.90 0.51
N LEU A 136 -2.38 -18.52 1.76
CA LEU A 136 -2.50 -19.45 2.87
C LEU A 136 -3.98 -19.58 3.30
N PRO A 137 -4.39 -20.76 3.81
CA PRO A 137 -5.72 -20.91 4.41
C PRO A 137 -5.91 -19.93 5.57
N ASP A 138 -7.14 -19.44 5.77
CA ASP A 138 -7.49 -18.43 6.78
C ASP A 138 -7.09 -18.81 8.23
N ALA A 139 -6.93 -20.11 8.50
CA ALA A 139 -6.44 -20.61 9.80
C ALA A 139 -4.98 -20.24 10.11
N ALA A 140 -4.21 -19.77 9.13
CA ALA A 140 -2.81 -19.34 9.31
C ALA A 140 -2.69 -17.89 9.80
N ALA A 141 -3.79 -17.13 9.86
CA ALA A 141 -3.80 -15.81 10.48
C ALA A 141 -3.42 -15.96 11.95
N SER A 142 -2.21 -15.51 12.30
CA SER A 142 -1.69 -15.64 13.65
C SER A 142 -2.60 -14.89 14.63
N GLN A 143 -3.03 -15.55 15.70
CA GLN A 143 -3.77 -14.93 16.81
C GLN A 143 -2.82 -13.96 17.54
N ASN A 144 -2.75 -12.74 17.07
CA ASN A 144 -1.90 -11.70 17.63
C ASN A 144 -2.58 -10.33 17.53
N TRP A 145 -1.86 -9.29 17.92
CA TRP A 145 -2.33 -7.90 17.88
C TRP A 145 -2.73 -7.39 16.48
N LEU A 146 -2.28 -8.05 15.39
CA LEU A 146 -2.68 -7.75 14.01
C LEU A 146 -4.00 -8.40 13.60
N SER A 147 -4.43 -9.47 14.28
CA SER A 147 -5.62 -10.24 13.90
C SER A 147 -6.86 -9.43 13.53
N PRO A 148 -7.19 -8.32 14.22
CA PRO A 148 -8.36 -7.52 13.85
C PRO A 148 -8.23 -6.85 12.47
N TYR A 149 -7.02 -6.69 11.96
CA TYR A 149 -6.71 -5.91 10.76
C TYR A 149 -6.17 -6.77 9.60
N VAL A 150 -6.04 -8.08 9.80
CA VAL A 150 -5.52 -9.03 8.81
C VAL A 150 -6.66 -9.85 8.24
N VAL A 151 -6.80 -9.81 6.91
CA VAL A 151 -7.88 -10.50 6.18
C VAL A 151 -7.39 -11.71 5.40
N GLY A 152 -6.12 -12.05 5.49
CA GLY A 152 -5.52 -13.21 4.82
C GLY A 152 -4.01 -13.16 4.87
N SER A 153 -3.37 -14.12 4.24
CA SER A 153 -1.91 -14.14 4.13
C SER A 153 -1.46 -14.91 2.88
N PHE A 154 -0.25 -14.58 2.44
CA PHE A 154 0.44 -15.25 1.34
C PHE A 154 1.78 -15.80 1.83
N SER A 155 2.23 -16.90 1.23
CA SER A 155 3.58 -17.44 1.44
C SER A 155 4.38 -17.37 0.16
N VAL A 156 5.48 -16.62 0.19
CA VAL A 156 6.37 -16.44 -0.96
C VAL A 156 7.81 -16.71 -0.52
N ASN A 157 8.48 -17.67 -1.15
CA ASN A 157 9.87 -18.04 -0.85
C ASN A 157 10.12 -18.35 0.64
N GLY A 158 9.15 -18.94 1.34
CA GLY A 158 9.23 -19.25 2.78
C GLY A 158 8.96 -18.06 3.71
N GLU A 159 8.66 -16.89 3.17
CA GLU A 159 8.24 -15.72 3.94
C GLU A 159 6.72 -15.58 3.93
N THR A 160 6.15 -15.27 5.08
CA THR A 160 4.71 -15.01 5.22
C THR A 160 4.46 -13.50 5.13
N TRP A 161 3.52 -13.12 4.27
CA TRP A 161 3.02 -11.77 4.09
C TRP A 161 1.57 -11.72 4.55
N GLU A 162 1.28 -10.97 5.60
CA GLU A 162 -0.08 -10.80 6.11
C GLU A 162 -0.79 -9.66 5.37
N VAL A 163 -1.99 -9.92 4.88
CA VAL A 163 -2.80 -8.93 4.15
C VAL A 163 -3.47 -8.02 5.17
N PHE A 164 -2.94 -6.80 5.25
CA PHE A 164 -3.43 -5.75 6.14
C PHE A 164 -4.53 -4.95 5.45
N ASP A 165 -5.67 -4.84 6.10
CA ASP A 165 -6.84 -4.11 5.60
C ASP A 165 -6.88 -2.70 6.23
N VAL A 166 -6.58 -1.69 5.41
CA VAL A 166 -6.62 -0.29 5.85
C VAL A 166 -8.04 0.22 6.07
N HIS A 167 -9.06 -0.37 5.42
CA HIS A 167 -10.45 0.01 5.63
C HIS A 167 -10.91 -0.36 7.04
N VAL A 168 -10.52 -1.56 7.50
CA VAL A 168 -10.79 -2.00 8.88
C VAL A 168 -10.08 -1.09 9.88
N LEU A 169 -8.84 -0.67 9.58
CA LEU A 169 -8.10 0.27 10.42
C LEU A 169 -8.84 1.61 10.56
N ILE A 170 -9.23 2.22 9.44
CA ILE A 170 -9.90 3.53 9.42
C ILE A 170 -11.27 3.45 10.09
N ALA A 171 -12.00 2.36 9.89
CA ALA A 171 -13.31 2.14 10.51
C ALA A 171 -13.21 1.89 12.03
N ALA A 172 -12.04 1.61 12.56
CA ALA A 172 -11.87 1.39 14.00
C ALA A 172 -12.13 2.68 14.81
N PRO A 173 -13.08 2.69 15.76
CA PRO A 173 -13.37 3.90 16.55
C PRO A 173 -12.14 4.48 17.26
N ALA A 174 -11.22 3.62 17.67
CA ALA A 174 -9.98 4.03 18.33
C ALA A 174 -9.06 4.83 17.39
N PHE A 175 -9.09 4.57 16.08
CA PHE A 175 -8.30 5.30 15.09
C PHE A 175 -8.81 6.73 14.89
N MET A 176 -10.11 6.91 14.96
CA MET A 176 -10.75 8.24 14.84
C MET A 176 -10.66 9.07 16.14
N GLN A 177 -10.40 8.44 17.28
CA GLN A 177 -10.27 9.12 18.57
C GLN A 177 -8.82 9.54 18.83
N VAL A 178 -8.38 10.62 18.20
CA VAL A 178 -7.01 11.15 18.31
C VAL A 178 -6.75 11.96 19.60
N ALA A 179 -7.81 12.40 20.28
CA ALA A 179 -7.70 13.08 21.56
C ALA A 179 -7.36 12.10 22.70
N ALA A 180 -6.43 12.49 23.57
CA ALA A 180 -6.01 11.69 24.72
C ALA A 180 -6.98 11.80 25.90
#